data_39725239bbb8ba2db875674ad5388420
#
_entry.id   39725239bbb8ba2db875674ad5388420
#
_cell.length_a   1.000
_cell.length_b   1.000
_cell.length_c   1.000
_cell.angle_alpha   90.00
_cell.angle_beta   90.00
_cell.angle_gamma   90.00
#
_symmetry.space_group_name_H-M   'P 1'
#
loop_
_entity.id
_entity.type
_entity.pdbx_description
1 polymer ?
#
loop_
_entity_poly.entity_id
_entity_poly.type
_entity_poly.pdbx_seq_one_letter_code
_entity_poly.pdbx_strand_id
1 'polypeptide(L)'
;MLHHNKEIFEQVVLRVANDKGIAPEIIEKDYYVTLFLKRIRELQPNIIFKGGTSLSKCFKIINRFSEDIDLNIETESKPTEGQRKKLKANIVSVIDEFGFTLANPDNVRSRRDYNKYVIDYPSVFTADYLKEYLLVETAVYIKAYPCKEMQATSIIYDYLKENGYDDLIAEYGLEPFSINVQSAERTLIDKLYALGDYYLSDAVQEHSRHIYDIYRLLDIVELNEELRQL
;
A
#
# COMPACT_ATOMS: atom_id res chain seq x y z
N MET A 1 -11.35 -2.42 -16.62
CA MET A 1 -10.03 -2.34 -15.95
C MET A 1 -8.94 -2.53 -16.99
N LEU A 2 -7.84 -1.79 -16.90
CA LEU A 2 -6.79 -1.76 -17.92
C LEU A 2 -6.17 -3.16 -18.19
N HIS A 3 -5.87 -3.94 -17.17
CA HIS A 3 -5.27 -5.28 -17.29
C HIS A 3 -6.17 -6.34 -17.95
N HIS A 4 -7.47 -6.07 -18.14
CA HIS A 4 -8.35 -6.97 -18.92
C HIS A 4 -8.02 -6.94 -20.42
N ASN A 5 -7.43 -5.84 -20.91
CA ASN A 5 -6.86 -5.78 -22.25
C ASN A 5 -5.33 -5.91 -22.13
N LYS A 6 -4.86 -7.16 -22.19
CA LYS A 6 -3.45 -7.49 -21.96
C LYS A 6 -2.52 -6.70 -22.89
N GLU A 7 -2.85 -6.58 -24.16
CA GLU A 7 -2.00 -5.89 -25.15
C GLU A 7 -1.87 -4.40 -24.82
N ILE A 8 -2.97 -3.71 -24.52
CA ILE A 8 -2.96 -2.29 -24.14
C ILE A 8 -2.24 -2.11 -22.80
N PHE A 9 -2.47 -3.02 -21.85
CA PHE A 9 -1.82 -2.97 -20.55
C PHE A 9 -0.29 -3.05 -20.68
N GLU A 10 0.22 -4.03 -21.43
CA GLU A 10 1.65 -4.18 -21.71
C GLU A 10 2.23 -2.94 -22.38
N GLN A 11 1.56 -2.40 -23.41
CA GLN A 11 2.00 -1.20 -24.10
C GLN A 11 2.07 0.03 -23.18
N VAL A 12 1.04 0.24 -22.36
CA VAL A 12 1.01 1.35 -21.38
C VAL A 12 2.13 1.20 -20.36
N VAL A 13 2.29 0.01 -19.76
CA VAL A 13 3.35 -0.24 -18.78
C VAL A 13 4.74 0.01 -19.38
N LEU A 14 5.03 -0.54 -20.58
CA LEU A 14 6.31 -0.36 -21.26
C LEU A 14 6.55 1.11 -21.65
N ARG A 15 5.53 1.83 -22.06
CA ARG A 15 5.63 3.25 -22.38
C ARG A 15 6.00 4.06 -21.16
N VAL A 16 5.27 3.86 -20.04
CA VAL A 16 5.55 4.55 -18.76
C VAL A 16 6.95 4.18 -18.24
N ALA A 17 7.33 2.90 -18.33
CA ALA A 17 8.64 2.40 -17.92
C ALA A 17 9.77 3.13 -18.66
N ASN A 18 9.67 3.20 -19.99
CA ASN A 18 10.66 3.82 -20.83
C ASN A 18 10.79 5.33 -20.59
N ASP A 19 9.67 6.03 -20.49
CA ASP A 19 9.66 7.50 -20.35
C ASP A 19 10.05 7.97 -18.94
N LYS A 20 9.74 7.17 -17.89
CA LYS A 20 10.09 7.47 -16.49
C LYS A 20 11.42 6.84 -16.05
N GLY A 21 12.01 5.95 -16.84
CA GLY A 21 13.22 5.20 -16.44
C GLY A 21 12.99 4.27 -15.24
N ILE A 22 11.78 3.72 -15.12
CA ILE A 22 11.37 2.79 -14.04
C ILE A 22 11.15 1.41 -14.66
N ALA A 23 11.59 0.36 -13.98
CA ALA A 23 11.41 -1.01 -14.46
C ALA A 23 9.91 -1.36 -14.64
N PRO A 24 9.50 -2.03 -15.74
CA PRO A 24 8.11 -2.29 -16.06
C PRO A 24 7.39 -3.13 -14.99
N GLU A 25 8.07 -4.07 -14.36
CA GLU A 25 7.52 -4.88 -13.27
C GLU A 25 7.16 -4.05 -12.03
N ILE A 26 7.86 -2.94 -11.77
CA ILE A 26 7.52 -1.99 -10.70
C ILE A 26 6.23 -1.24 -11.03
N ILE A 27 6.07 -0.81 -12.28
CA ILE A 27 4.88 -0.08 -12.74
C ILE A 27 3.66 -1.00 -12.73
N GLU A 28 3.81 -2.23 -13.21
CA GLU A 28 2.77 -3.24 -13.14
C GLU A 28 2.32 -3.48 -11.70
N LYS A 29 3.26 -3.71 -10.81
CA LYS A 29 2.96 -3.96 -9.40
C LYS A 29 2.31 -2.76 -8.72
N ASP A 30 2.80 -1.55 -8.99
CA ASP A 30 2.18 -0.30 -8.51
C ASP A 30 0.72 -0.18 -8.94
N TYR A 31 0.41 -0.57 -10.18
CA TYR A 31 -0.95 -0.61 -10.70
C TYR A 31 -1.84 -1.57 -9.89
N TYR A 32 -1.40 -2.82 -9.69
CA TYR A 32 -2.19 -3.81 -8.93
C TYR A 32 -2.34 -3.46 -7.46
N VAL A 33 -1.30 -2.88 -6.82
CA VAL A 33 -1.39 -2.32 -5.47
C VAL A 33 -2.45 -1.23 -5.39
N THR A 34 -2.48 -0.31 -6.37
CA THR A 34 -3.45 0.80 -6.42
C THR A 34 -4.86 0.28 -6.64
N LEU A 35 -5.03 -0.68 -7.54
CA LEU A 35 -6.32 -1.32 -7.84
C LEU A 35 -6.90 -1.99 -6.59
N PHE A 36 -6.08 -2.76 -5.86
CA PHE A 36 -6.47 -3.41 -4.63
C PHE A 36 -6.88 -2.40 -3.55
N LEU A 37 -6.07 -1.34 -3.35
CA LEU A 37 -6.35 -0.27 -2.38
C LEU A 37 -7.66 0.46 -2.68
N LYS A 38 -7.91 0.81 -3.95
CA LYS A 38 -9.14 1.47 -4.39
C LYS A 38 -10.35 0.62 -4.00
N ARG A 39 -10.32 -0.66 -4.32
CA ARG A 39 -11.44 -1.55 -4.08
C ARG A 39 -11.66 -1.87 -2.61
N ILE A 40 -10.61 -2.14 -1.85
CA ILE A 40 -10.76 -2.40 -0.40
C ILE A 40 -11.29 -1.16 0.34
N ARG A 41 -10.92 0.06 -0.08
CA ARG A 41 -11.45 1.30 0.48
C ARG A 41 -12.96 1.44 0.26
N GLU A 42 -13.48 1.00 -0.88
CA GLU A 42 -14.93 0.99 -1.17
C GLU A 42 -15.68 0.01 -0.27
N LEU A 43 -15.17 -1.22 -0.09
CA LEU A 43 -15.81 -2.27 0.71
C LEU A 43 -15.65 -2.05 2.23
N GLN A 44 -14.58 -1.36 2.64
CA GLN A 44 -14.20 -1.09 4.02
C GLN A 44 -13.91 0.41 4.22
N PRO A 45 -14.94 1.28 4.31
CA PRO A 45 -14.76 2.74 4.39
C PRO A 45 -13.91 3.24 5.54
N ASN A 46 -13.82 2.50 6.63
CA ASN A 46 -12.97 2.82 7.78
C ASN A 46 -11.57 2.16 7.72
N ILE A 47 -11.12 1.76 6.52
CA ILE A 47 -9.75 1.27 6.33
C ILE A 47 -8.76 2.42 6.50
N ILE A 48 -7.62 2.15 7.14
CA ILE A 48 -6.50 3.07 7.26
C ILE A 48 -5.30 2.45 6.54
N PHE A 49 -4.77 3.15 5.57
CA PHE A 49 -3.56 2.80 4.85
C PHE A 49 -2.34 3.36 5.57
N LYS A 50 -1.30 2.58 5.74
CA LYS A 50 -0.10 2.96 6.47
C LYS A 50 1.18 2.40 5.84
N GLY A 51 2.30 2.53 6.54
CA GLY A 51 3.58 1.96 6.13
C GLY A 51 4.28 2.72 5.00
N GLY A 52 5.33 2.10 4.45
CA GLY A 52 6.16 2.70 3.41
C GLY A 52 5.40 3.02 2.12
N THR A 53 4.45 2.17 1.74
CA THR A 53 3.68 2.34 0.52
C THR A 53 2.72 3.54 0.61
N SER A 54 2.24 3.90 1.81
CA SER A 54 1.49 5.15 2.00
C SER A 54 2.37 6.39 1.81
N LEU A 55 3.66 6.33 2.20
CA LEU A 55 4.61 7.43 1.98
C LEU A 55 4.89 7.69 0.51
N SER A 56 4.93 6.64 -0.32
CA SER A 56 5.10 6.80 -1.77
C SER A 56 3.81 7.22 -2.49
N LYS A 57 2.67 6.58 -2.20
CA LYS A 57 1.43 6.78 -2.95
C LYS A 57 0.65 8.03 -2.54
N CYS A 58 0.64 8.37 -1.26
CA CYS A 58 -0.17 9.46 -0.73
C CYS A 58 0.66 10.69 -0.34
N PHE A 59 1.73 10.50 0.43
CA PHE A 59 2.61 11.61 0.82
C PHE A 59 3.56 12.05 -0.29
N LYS A 60 3.92 11.17 -1.21
CA LYS A 60 4.87 11.42 -2.32
C LYS A 60 6.25 11.91 -1.85
N ILE A 61 6.71 11.45 -0.65
CA ILE A 61 7.97 11.91 -0.04
C ILE A 61 9.13 10.93 -0.20
N ILE A 62 8.89 9.70 -0.62
CA ILE A 62 9.94 8.71 -0.84
C ILE A 62 10.08 8.38 -2.32
N ASN A 63 11.34 8.28 -2.78
CA ASN A 63 11.70 7.96 -4.18
C ASN A 63 12.21 6.53 -4.33
N ARG A 64 11.81 5.63 -3.42
CA ARG A 64 12.05 4.20 -3.51
C ARG A 64 10.75 3.47 -3.72
N PHE A 65 10.82 2.33 -4.37
CA PHE A 65 9.67 1.45 -4.48
C PHE A 65 9.31 0.84 -3.11
N SER A 66 8.01 0.79 -2.82
CA SER A 66 7.43 0.10 -1.68
C SER A 66 6.21 -0.67 -2.15
N GLU A 67 6.17 -1.96 -1.85
CA GLU A 67 5.24 -2.90 -2.46
C GLU A 67 4.22 -3.52 -1.49
N ASP A 68 4.52 -3.47 -0.17
CA ASP A 68 3.66 -4.05 0.85
C ASP A 68 2.47 -3.13 1.14
N ILE A 69 1.28 -3.69 1.28
CA ILE A 69 0.04 -2.97 1.60
C ILE A 69 -0.27 -3.16 3.08
N ASP A 70 0.09 -2.17 3.88
CA ASP A 70 -0.15 -2.17 5.33
C ASP A 70 -1.50 -1.54 5.63
N LEU A 71 -2.41 -2.30 6.23
CA LEU A 71 -3.77 -1.87 6.53
C LEU A 71 -4.10 -1.96 8.02
N ASN A 72 -4.90 -1.02 8.46
CA ASN A 72 -5.56 -1.02 9.76
C ASN A 72 -7.04 -0.63 9.57
N ILE A 73 -7.83 -0.68 10.62
CA ILE A 73 -9.20 -0.16 10.63
C ILE A 73 -9.37 0.89 11.71
N GLU A 74 -10.10 1.93 11.39
CA GLU A 74 -10.49 2.95 12.34
C GLU A 74 -11.56 2.41 13.28
N THR A 75 -11.27 2.44 14.58
CA THR A 75 -12.18 2.01 15.64
C THR A 75 -11.94 2.83 16.90
N GLU A 76 -12.99 3.10 17.68
CA GLU A 76 -12.89 3.82 18.96
C GLU A 76 -12.13 3.01 20.01
N SER A 77 -12.25 1.69 19.96
CA SER A 77 -11.64 0.74 20.90
C SER A 77 -10.95 -0.41 20.14
N LYS A 78 -10.43 -1.40 20.88
CA LYS A 78 -9.90 -2.62 20.23
C LYS A 78 -10.96 -3.26 19.34
N PRO A 79 -10.63 -3.59 18.06
CA PRO A 79 -11.58 -4.18 17.14
C PRO A 79 -12.20 -5.48 17.67
N THR A 80 -13.50 -5.59 17.55
CA THR A 80 -14.25 -6.81 17.90
C THR A 80 -13.92 -7.97 16.94
N GLU A 81 -14.22 -9.20 17.34
CA GLU A 81 -14.08 -10.36 16.45
C GLU A 81 -14.92 -10.20 15.16
N GLY A 82 -16.12 -9.62 15.28
CA GLY A 82 -16.99 -9.32 14.13
C GLY A 82 -16.34 -8.36 13.12
N GLN A 83 -15.70 -7.29 13.62
CA GLN A 83 -15.00 -6.32 12.75
C GLN A 83 -13.79 -6.96 12.06
N ARG A 84 -12.99 -7.77 12.77
CA ARG A 84 -11.88 -8.53 12.17
C ARG A 84 -12.35 -9.55 11.13
N LYS A 85 -13.47 -10.24 11.40
CA LYS A 85 -14.07 -11.18 10.45
C LYS A 85 -14.55 -10.46 9.19
N LYS A 86 -15.18 -9.28 9.34
CA LYS A 86 -15.62 -8.44 8.22
C LYS A 86 -14.43 -7.97 7.38
N LEU A 87 -13.36 -7.47 8.02
CA LEU A 87 -12.13 -7.06 7.31
C LEU A 87 -11.57 -8.20 6.48
N LYS A 88 -11.39 -9.40 7.08
CA LYS A 88 -10.95 -10.59 6.33
C LYS A 88 -11.88 -10.90 5.17
N ALA A 89 -13.18 -10.91 5.37
CA ALA A 89 -14.15 -11.20 4.32
C ALA A 89 -14.07 -10.21 3.17
N ASN A 90 -13.93 -8.91 3.46
CA ASN A 90 -13.78 -7.87 2.45
C ASN A 90 -12.48 -8.02 1.65
N ILE A 91 -11.35 -8.36 2.30
CA ILE A 91 -10.08 -8.63 1.61
C ILE A 91 -10.22 -9.83 0.68
N VAL A 92 -10.81 -10.93 1.14
CA VAL A 92 -11.04 -12.13 0.31
C VAL A 92 -11.99 -11.80 -0.85
N SER A 93 -13.03 -10.99 -0.60
CA SER A 93 -13.95 -10.55 -1.67
C SER A 93 -13.24 -9.75 -2.77
N VAL A 94 -12.27 -8.89 -2.43
CA VAL A 94 -11.46 -8.17 -3.43
C VAL A 94 -10.60 -9.14 -4.24
N ILE A 95 -9.98 -10.12 -3.57
CA ILE A 95 -9.17 -11.16 -4.23
C ILE A 95 -10.00 -11.93 -5.26
N ASP A 96 -11.19 -12.41 -4.84
CA ASP A 96 -12.11 -13.18 -5.69
C ASP A 96 -12.65 -12.34 -6.86
N GLU A 97 -13.02 -11.07 -6.60
CA GLU A 97 -13.57 -10.15 -7.62
C GLU A 97 -12.56 -9.86 -8.73
N PHE A 98 -11.28 -9.77 -8.41
CA PHE A 98 -10.22 -9.55 -9.40
C PHE A 98 -9.70 -10.84 -10.05
N GLY A 99 -10.21 -12.01 -9.65
CA GLY A 99 -9.73 -13.30 -10.11
C GLY A 99 -8.31 -13.61 -9.65
N PHE A 100 -7.86 -12.98 -8.54
CA PHE A 100 -6.57 -13.27 -7.91
C PHE A 100 -6.66 -14.53 -7.05
N THR A 101 -5.53 -15.05 -6.60
CA THR A 101 -5.47 -16.24 -5.75
C THR A 101 -4.84 -15.92 -4.41
N LEU A 102 -5.50 -16.30 -3.31
CA LEU A 102 -4.89 -16.25 -1.98
C LEU A 102 -3.99 -17.48 -1.80
N ALA A 103 -2.67 -17.29 -1.85
CA ALA A 103 -1.69 -18.38 -1.80
C ALA A 103 -1.55 -19.00 -0.40
N ASN A 104 -1.95 -18.31 0.66
CA ASN A 104 -1.79 -18.77 2.05
C ASN A 104 -3.09 -18.82 2.88
N PRO A 105 -4.19 -19.42 2.39
CA PRO A 105 -5.51 -19.36 3.05
C PRO A 105 -5.52 -19.95 4.46
N ASP A 106 -4.71 -20.97 4.72
CA ASP A 106 -4.61 -21.65 6.02
C ASP A 106 -3.91 -20.80 7.08
N ASN A 107 -3.13 -19.81 6.68
CA ASN A 107 -2.40 -18.93 7.58
C ASN A 107 -3.19 -17.68 7.99
N VAL A 108 -4.31 -17.41 7.32
CA VAL A 108 -5.14 -16.21 7.58
C VAL A 108 -6.29 -16.56 8.52
N ARG A 109 -6.34 -15.91 9.70
CA ARG A 109 -7.32 -16.21 10.77
C ARG A 109 -8.08 -14.95 11.20
N SER A 110 -9.42 -14.98 11.18
CA SER A 110 -10.27 -13.86 11.62
C SER A 110 -10.07 -13.46 13.09
N ARG A 111 -9.61 -14.39 13.94
CA ARG A 111 -9.38 -14.11 15.37
C ARG A 111 -8.05 -13.42 15.67
N ARG A 112 -7.13 -13.37 14.71
CA ARG A 112 -5.83 -12.73 14.89
C ARG A 112 -5.93 -11.22 14.73
N ASP A 113 -5.16 -10.50 15.53
CA ASP A 113 -4.99 -9.05 15.40
C ASP A 113 -3.98 -8.70 14.27
N TYR A 114 -3.20 -9.68 13.80
CA TYR A 114 -2.30 -9.56 12.67
C TYR A 114 -2.54 -10.70 11.69
N ASN A 115 -2.67 -10.36 10.41
CA ASN A 115 -2.70 -11.31 9.31
C ASN A 115 -1.85 -10.83 8.15
N LYS A 116 -1.29 -11.79 7.43
CA LYS A 116 -0.50 -11.59 6.22
C LYS A 116 -1.17 -12.36 5.09
N TYR A 117 -1.58 -11.65 4.04
CA TYR A 117 -2.21 -12.21 2.86
C TYR A 117 -1.19 -12.18 1.72
N VAL A 118 -0.85 -13.34 1.19
CA VAL A 118 -0.02 -13.52 0.00
C VAL A 118 -0.97 -13.74 -1.18
N ILE A 119 -0.99 -12.80 -2.13
CA ILE A 119 -2.00 -12.74 -3.19
C ILE A 119 -1.31 -12.81 -4.54
N ASP A 120 -1.50 -13.92 -5.25
CA ASP A 120 -1.01 -14.08 -6.62
C ASP A 120 -1.92 -13.30 -7.57
N TYR A 121 -1.33 -12.53 -8.46
CA TYR A 121 -2.01 -11.76 -9.50
C TYR A 121 -1.45 -12.11 -10.89
N PRO A 122 -2.18 -11.84 -12.00
CA PRO A 122 -1.73 -12.19 -13.35
C PRO A 122 -0.62 -11.26 -13.83
N SER A 123 0.61 -11.50 -13.37
CA SER A 123 1.78 -10.71 -13.76
C SER A 123 2.20 -11.01 -15.19
N VAL A 124 2.62 -9.95 -15.90
CA VAL A 124 3.18 -10.00 -17.26
C VAL A 124 4.69 -9.78 -17.22
N PHE A 125 5.15 -8.98 -16.26
CA PHE A 125 6.56 -8.62 -16.09
C PHE A 125 7.08 -9.20 -14.78
N THR A 126 8.16 -9.98 -14.84
CA THR A 126 8.77 -10.63 -13.68
C THR A 126 10.22 -10.21 -13.49
N ALA A 127 10.69 -10.17 -12.25
CA ALA A 127 12.08 -9.90 -11.92
C ALA A 127 12.47 -10.55 -10.58
N ASP A 128 13.66 -11.13 -10.49
CA ASP A 128 14.13 -11.86 -9.31
C ASP A 128 14.22 -11.01 -8.03
N TYR A 129 14.33 -9.69 -8.16
CA TYR A 129 14.43 -8.77 -7.01
C TYR A 129 13.07 -8.29 -6.48
N LEU A 130 11.97 -8.64 -7.15
CA LEU A 130 10.61 -8.23 -6.78
C LEU A 130 9.77 -9.46 -6.42
N LYS A 131 8.98 -9.36 -5.36
CA LYS A 131 8.01 -10.42 -5.02
C LYS A 131 6.99 -10.55 -6.15
N GLU A 132 6.72 -11.76 -6.64
CA GLU A 132 5.74 -12.03 -7.71
C GLU A 132 4.28 -12.02 -7.22
N TYR A 133 4.04 -11.60 -5.97
CA TYR A 133 2.73 -11.55 -5.33
C TYR A 133 2.52 -10.20 -4.66
N LEU A 134 1.26 -9.80 -4.46
CA LEU A 134 0.93 -8.69 -3.56
C LEU A 134 0.97 -9.19 -2.12
N LEU A 135 1.57 -8.40 -1.26
CA LEU A 135 1.58 -8.64 0.16
C LEU A 135 0.66 -7.63 0.85
N VAL A 136 -0.44 -8.13 1.44
CA VAL A 136 -1.34 -7.32 2.26
C VAL A 136 -1.18 -7.73 3.71
N GLU A 137 -0.84 -6.78 4.55
CA GLU A 137 -0.71 -6.98 5.99
C GLU A 137 -1.79 -6.19 6.74
N THR A 138 -2.46 -6.86 7.68
CA THR A 138 -3.41 -6.19 8.56
C THR A 138 -2.92 -6.26 9.99
N ALA A 139 -2.73 -5.11 10.65
CA ALA A 139 -2.24 -5.01 12.02
C ALA A 139 -3.20 -4.13 12.83
N VAL A 140 -4.21 -4.76 13.46
CA VAL A 140 -5.30 -4.06 14.16
C VAL A 140 -5.12 -3.97 15.68
N TYR A 141 -3.98 -4.42 16.21
CA TYR A 141 -3.64 -4.35 17.64
C TYR A 141 -3.03 -3.00 18.05
N ILE A 142 -2.48 -2.26 17.09
CA ILE A 142 -1.94 -0.91 17.30
C ILE A 142 -2.88 0.08 16.63
N LYS A 143 -3.30 1.13 17.34
CA LYS A 143 -4.09 2.19 16.75
C LYS A 143 -3.25 2.97 15.74
N ALA A 144 -3.78 3.17 14.54
CA ALA A 144 -3.15 3.95 13.48
C ALA A 144 -3.60 5.43 13.53
N TYR A 145 -3.51 6.04 14.71
CA TYR A 145 -3.91 7.43 14.94
C TYR A 145 -2.71 8.33 15.23
N PRO A 146 -2.81 9.61 14.86
CA PRO A 146 -3.85 10.23 14.05
C PRO A 146 -3.81 9.77 12.59
N CYS A 147 -4.94 9.93 11.87
CA CYS A 147 -5.04 9.67 10.44
C CYS A 147 -5.68 10.87 9.73
N LYS A 148 -5.48 10.95 8.41
CA LYS A 148 -6.08 11.98 7.55
C LYS A 148 -6.48 11.37 6.21
N GLU A 149 -7.51 11.94 5.58
CA GLU A 149 -7.90 11.57 4.23
C GLU A 149 -6.92 12.16 3.21
N MET A 150 -6.42 11.33 2.30
CA MET A 150 -5.49 11.71 1.25
C MET A 150 -5.87 11.04 -0.08
N GLN A 151 -5.42 11.63 -1.19
CA GLN A 151 -5.55 11.04 -2.51
C GLN A 151 -4.43 10.03 -2.75
N ALA A 152 -4.81 8.85 -3.26
CA ALA A 152 -3.88 7.84 -3.73
C ALA A 152 -3.95 7.73 -5.26
N THR A 153 -2.79 7.59 -5.90
CA THR A 153 -2.65 7.46 -7.35
C THR A 153 -1.72 6.31 -7.72
N SER A 154 -1.78 5.85 -8.96
CA SER A 154 -0.78 4.96 -9.55
C SER A 154 0.26 5.73 -10.36
N ILE A 155 1.43 5.14 -10.58
CA ILE A 155 2.45 5.68 -11.48
C ILE A 155 1.89 5.84 -12.90
N ILE A 156 1.05 4.91 -13.36
CA ILE A 156 0.36 4.98 -14.66
C ILE A 156 -0.55 6.21 -14.71
N TYR A 157 -1.38 6.43 -13.68
CA TYR A 157 -2.24 7.62 -13.64
C TYR A 157 -1.42 8.91 -13.69
N ASP A 158 -0.39 9.02 -12.84
CA ASP A 158 0.44 10.23 -12.77
C ASP A 158 1.05 10.54 -14.15
N TYR A 159 1.58 9.52 -14.84
CA TYR A 159 2.12 9.64 -16.19
C TYR A 159 1.06 10.07 -17.23
N LEU A 160 -0.08 9.38 -17.26
CA LEU A 160 -1.14 9.68 -18.23
C LEU A 160 -1.68 11.11 -18.04
N LYS A 161 -1.82 11.55 -16.78
CA LYS A 161 -2.28 12.91 -16.46
C LYS A 161 -1.27 13.97 -16.87
N GLU A 162 0.02 13.76 -16.60
CA GLU A 162 1.11 14.64 -17.04
C GLU A 162 1.17 14.81 -18.57
N ASN A 163 0.76 13.78 -19.32
CA ASN A 163 0.82 13.76 -20.79
C ASN A 163 -0.53 14.03 -21.48
N GLY A 164 -1.58 14.37 -20.72
CA GLY A 164 -2.89 14.76 -21.28
C GLY A 164 -3.73 13.62 -21.82
N TYR A 165 -3.51 12.38 -21.37
CA TYR A 165 -4.28 11.19 -21.76
C TYR A 165 -5.52 11.00 -20.86
N ASP A 166 -6.34 12.04 -20.70
CA ASP A 166 -7.51 12.03 -19.82
C ASP A 166 -8.57 11.00 -20.27
N ASP A 167 -8.72 10.77 -21.58
CA ASP A 167 -9.63 9.78 -22.11
C ASP A 167 -9.28 8.35 -21.65
N LEU A 168 -7.98 7.99 -21.63
CA LEU A 168 -7.53 6.68 -21.16
C LEU A 168 -7.73 6.54 -19.64
N ILE A 169 -7.53 7.63 -18.88
CA ILE A 169 -7.80 7.63 -17.44
C ILE A 169 -9.26 7.28 -17.18
N ALA A 170 -10.19 7.97 -17.87
CA ALA A 170 -11.63 7.75 -17.73
C ALA A 170 -12.06 6.36 -18.22
N GLU A 171 -11.57 5.91 -19.39
CA GLU A 171 -11.91 4.62 -19.99
C GLU A 171 -11.58 3.43 -19.07
N TYR A 172 -10.40 3.49 -18.41
CA TYR A 172 -9.93 2.39 -17.58
C TYR A 172 -10.16 2.58 -16.07
N GLY A 173 -10.78 3.68 -15.65
CA GLY A 173 -11.13 3.97 -14.25
C GLY A 173 -9.90 4.18 -13.37
N LEU A 174 -8.87 4.88 -13.91
CA LEU A 174 -7.58 5.08 -13.26
C LEU A 174 -7.53 6.30 -12.35
N GLU A 175 -8.63 7.03 -12.18
CA GLU A 175 -8.73 8.24 -11.38
C GLU A 175 -8.25 8.02 -9.95
N PRO A 176 -7.72 9.08 -9.32
CA PRO A 176 -7.38 9.09 -7.90
C PRO A 176 -8.58 8.72 -7.02
N PHE A 177 -8.32 8.20 -5.86
CA PHE A 177 -9.34 7.94 -4.86
C PHE A 177 -8.88 8.38 -3.48
N SER A 178 -9.84 8.80 -2.65
CA SER A 178 -9.59 9.18 -1.26
C SER A 178 -9.48 7.96 -0.37
N ILE A 179 -8.46 7.92 0.51
CA ILE A 179 -8.28 6.89 1.52
C ILE A 179 -7.76 7.52 2.82
N ASN A 180 -8.19 7.00 3.97
CA ASN A 180 -7.62 7.39 5.25
C ASN A 180 -6.20 6.85 5.38
N VAL A 181 -5.25 7.72 5.71
CA VAL A 181 -3.82 7.40 5.83
C VAL A 181 -3.35 7.76 7.23
N GLN A 182 -2.58 6.86 7.83
CA GLN A 182 -1.87 7.15 9.09
C GLN A 182 -1.00 8.38 8.92
N SER A 183 -1.02 9.30 9.90
CA SER A 183 -0.25 10.55 9.81
C SER A 183 1.26 10.32 9.68
N ALA A 184 1.97 11.31 9.16
CA ALA A 184 3.42 11.27 9.02
C ALA A 184 4.11 11.16 10.40
N GLU A 185 3.58 11.88 11.39
CA GLU A 185 4.07 11.89 12.78
C GLU A 185 3.99 10.47 13.38
N ARG A 186 2.84 9.83 13.28
CA ARG A 186 2.66 8.46 13.77
C ARG A 186 3.51 7.47 12.99
N THR A 187 3.63 7.65 11.69
CA THR A 187 4.48 6.80 10.85
C THR A 187 5.96 6.94 11.22
N LEU A 188 6.42 8.16 11.57
CA LEU A 188 7.77 8.39 12.06
C LEU A 188 8.02 7.62 13.37
N ILE A 189 7.09 7.71 14.33
CA ILE A 189 7.19 7.00 15.62
C ILE A 189 7.23 5.48 15.38
N ASP A 190 6.32 4.93 14.58
CA ASP A 190 6.28 3.49 14.30
C ASP A 190 7.61 2.99 13.67
N LYS A 191 8.22 3.79 12.78
CA LYS A 191 9.51 3.45 12.16
C LYS A 191 10.69 3.56 13.13
N LEU A 192 10.67 4.52 14.05
CA LEU A 192 11.70 4.64 15.10
C LEU A 192 11.66 3.43 16.04
N TYR A 193 10.46 3.01 16.46
CA TYR A 193 10.30 1.80 17.30
C TYR A 193 10.75 0.54 16.53
N ALA A 194 10.32 0.38 15.28
CA ALA A 194 10.74 -0.75 14.46
C ALA A 194 12.26 -0.80 14.29
N LEU A 195 12.91 0.35 14.07
CA LEU A 195 14.37 0.43 13.95
C LEU A 195 15.07 0.03 15.27
N GLY A 196 14.50 0.43 16.43
CA GLY A 196 14.96 0.00 17.75
C GLY A 196 14.89 -1.52 17.94
N ASP A 197 13.76 -2.13 17.56
CA ASP A 197 13.57 -3.58 17.63
C ASP A 197 14.54 -4.33 16.70
N TYR A 198 14.78 -3.82 15.48
CA TYR A 198 15.77 -4.39 14.56
C TYR A 198 17.21 -4.25 15.08
N TYR A 199 17.52 -3.14 15.76
CA TYR A 199 18.82 -2.96 16.39
C TYR A 199 19.05 -4.00 17.49
N LEU A 200 18.05 -4.22 18.35
CA LEU A 200 18.12 -5.21 19.43
C LEU A 200 18.18 -6.66 18.93
N SER A 201 17.67 -6.94 17.73
CA SER A 201 17.70 -8.26 17.09
C SER A 201 18.84 -8.46 16.08
N ASP A 202 19.77 -7.48 15.98
CA ASP A 202 20.89 -7.47 15.00
C ASP A 202 20.45 -7.56 13.52
N ALA A 203 19.28 -7.01 13.20
CA ALA A 203 18.66 -7.07 11.89
C ALA A 203 18.59 -5.72 11.14
N VAL A 204 19.32 -4.70 11.59
CA VAL A 204 19.25 -3.32 11.03
C VAL A 204 19.62 -3.28 9.55
N GLN A 205 20.60 -4.07 9.12
CA GLN A 205 21.07 -4.06 7.73
C GLN A 205 19.98 -4.52 6.75
N GLU A 206 19.19 -5.51 7.14
CA GLU A 206 18.08 -6.03 6.35
C GLU A 206 16.91 -5.03 6.22
N HIS A 207 16.84 -4.09 7.18
CA HIS A 207 15.77 -3.10 7.29
C HIS A 207 16.25 -1.64 7.09
N SER A 208 17.38 -1.42 6.45
CA SER A 208 17.99 -0.09 6.19
C SER A 208 17.05 0.90 5.50
N ARG A 209 16.06 0.43 4.74
CA ARG A 209 15.00 1.26 4.14
C ARG A 209 14.20 2.09 5.16
N HIS A 210 14.11 1.64 6.43
CA HIS A 210 13.45 2.41 7.48
C HIS A 210 14.24 3.69 7.82
N ILE A 211 15.57 3.64 7.77
CA ILE A 211 16.44 4.82 8.00
C ILE A 211 16.19 5.88 6.92
N TYR A 212 16.09 5.46 5.65
CA TYR A 212 15.76 6.36 4.56
C TYR A 212 14.36 6.97 4.74
N ASP A 213 13.37 6.18 5.12
CA ASP A 213 12.01 6.68 5.33
C ASP A 213 11.95 7.67 6.51
N ILE A 214 12.67 7.39 7.61
CA ILE A 214 12.79 8.31 8.75
C ILE A 214 13.41 9.63 8.30
N TYR A 215 14.52 9.58 7.53
CA TYR A 215 15.16 10.78 6.98
C TYR A 215 14.16 11.63 6.18
N ARG A 216 13.36 11.00 5.31
CA ARG A 216 12.35 11.70 4.49
C ARG A 216 11.16 12.23 5.33
N LEU A 217 10.78 11.51 6.39
CA LEU A 217 9.73 11.97 7.30
C LEU A 217 10.16 13.19 8.12
N LEU A 218 11.43 13.29 8.50
CA LEU A 218 11.98 14.45 9.20
C LEU A 218 11.96 15.75 8.36
N ASP A 219 11.82 15.66 7.04
CA ASP A 219 11.65 16.82 6.17
C ASP A 219 10.25 17.46 6.32
N ILE A 220 9.24 16.73 6.83
CA ILE A 220 7.84 17.17 6.89
C ILE A 220 7.22 17.08 8.28
N VAL A 221 7.85 16.45 9.24
CA VAL A 221 7.36 16.28 10.62
C VAL A 221 8.11 17.22 11.55
N GLU A 222 7.36 18.05 12.28
CA GLU A 222 7.92 18.90 13.31
C GLU A 222 8.15 18.14 14.61
N LEU A 223 9.36 18.24 15.17
CA LEU A 223 9.73 17.62 16.45
C LEU A 223 9.27 18.51 17.61
N ASN A 224 7.99 18.45 17.95
CA ASN A 224 7.35 19.28 18.97
C ASN A 224 6.76 18.43 20.14
N GLU A 225 6.12 19.09 21.12
CA GLU A 225 5.50 18.40 22.25
C GLU A 225 4.30 17.53 21.83
N GLU A 226 3.58 17.85 20.76
CA GLU A 226 2.47 17.05 20.25
C GLU A 226 2.96 15.69 19.75
N LEU A 227 4.12 15.66 19.08
CA LEU A 227 4.75 14.41 18.65
C LEU A 227 5.09 13.49 19.83
N ARG A 228 5.45 14.06 21.01
CA ARG A 228 5.77 13.27 22.21
C ARG A 228 4.55 12.62 22.88
N GLN A 229 3.35 13.06 22.53
CA GLN A 229 2.10 12.55 23.10
C GLN A 229 1.50 11.41 22.25
N LEU A 230 2.03 11.15 21.06
CA LEU A 230 1.62 10.07 20.15
C LEU A 230 2.26 8.74 20.51
#